data_0a0c8b5bddfae13f5208612e13f0af42
#
_entry.id   0a0c8b5bddfae13f5208612e13f0af42
#
_cell.length_a   1.000
_cell.length_b   1.000
_cell.length_c   1.000
_cell.angle_alpha   90.00
_cell.angle_beta   90.00
_cell.angle_gamma   90.00
#
_symmetry.space_group_name_H-M   'P 1'
#
loop_
_entity.id
_entity.type
_entity.pdbx_description
1 polymer ?
#
loop_
_entity_poly.entity_id
_entity_poly.type
_entity_poly.pdbx_seq_one_letter_code
_entity_poly.pdbx_strand_id
1 'polypeptide(L)'
;MSQEITKEQIAAFDADFSAQRANRVAMNAVTNNGLLASAIRREAVEQDVHEYSISLEQGEICNQKQSGRCWMFAALNTLRYQVMKKYDLKTFELSQAYLFFWDKLEKSNYFLESILDTLDEPANGRLVSYLLMAPVNDGGQWDMLCNLIEKYGVVPKTAYPESKASSGSREMDMTLTEKLREDACILRKLHKEGKGLDELRTHKTRMLGEIYRLLCICLGEPPKTFTFEYRDKDNNFHREEGLTPKSFFEKYVGVDLSDYVSLINAPTEDKPYGRSYTVQYLGNVKEGSAVRYLNLPIEELKKAAIAQMKDGQPVWFGCDVGKHSERDSGIMDLDIRGLEDLLDTRFTMTKAERLDYGQSLMTHAMVFQGVNLDENGKPNRWRVENSWGKEPGKDGYYLMTDRWFDEYMYQVVVNKKYLTAEQIAAYEAEPIALEPWDPMGSLAVVR
;
A
#
# COMPACT_ATOMS: atom_id res chain seq x y z
N MET A 1 11.57 39.41 22.61
CA MET A 1 12.16 38.05 22.76
C MET A 1 13.11 37.87 21.56
N SER A 2 14.31 37.32 21.78
CA SER A 2 15.27 37.01 20.71
C SER A 2 14.72 35.94 19.77
N GLN A 3 15.03 36.03 18.46
CA GLN A 3 14.71 34.97 17.49
C GLN A 3 15.76 33.84 17.51
N GLU A 4 16.92 34.10 18.11
CA GLU A 4 18.04 33.18 18.26
C GLU A 4 17.95 32.42 19.59
N ILE A 5 18.50 31.21 19.65
CA ILE A 5 18.73 30.48 20.91
C ILE A 5 19.93 31.12 21.61
N THR A 6 19.70 31.73 22.78
CA THR A 6 20.74 32.45 23.51
C THR A 6 21.59 31.48 24.37
N LYS A 7 22.78 31.96 24.80
CA LYS A 7 23.66 31.20 25.71
C LYS A 7 22.98 30.93 27.06
N GLU A 8 22.18 31.86 27.54
CA GLU A 8 21.44 31.76 28.77
C GLU A 8 20.35 30.68 28.69
N GLN A 9 19.68 30.58 27.53
CA GLN A 9 18.71 29.50 27.29
C GLN A 9 19.40 28.12 27.24
N ILE A 10 20.54 28.01 26.56
CA ILE A 10 21.32 26.76 26.51
C ILE A 10 21.76 26.35 27.92
N ALA A 11 22.24 27.28 28.74
CA ALA A 11 22.65 26.99 30.11
C ALA A 11 21.45 26.54 30.99
N ALA A 12 20.27 27.11 30.75
CA ALA A 12 19.05 26.68 31.45
C ALA A 12 18.63 25.26 31.03
N PHE A 13 18.66 24.92 29.72
CA PHE A 13 18.37 23.59 29.21
C PHE A 13 19.35 22.54 29.73
N ASP A 14 20.64 22.86 29.80
CA ASP A 14 21.67 21.97 30.34
C ASP A 14 21.46 21.72 31.84
N ALA A 15 21.14 22.76 32.61
CA ALA A 15 20.86 22.63 34.04
C ALA A 15 19.61 21.78 34.29
N ASP A 16 18.54 21.96 33.52
CA ASP A 16 17.31 21.18 33.63
C ASP A 16 17.56 19.70 33.27
N PHE A 17 18.22 19.44 32.16
CA PHE A 17 18.59 18.08 31.75
C PHE A 17 19.45 17.38 32.81
N SER A 18 20.47 18.07 33.34
CA SER A 18 21.42 17.51 34.31
C SER A 18 20.81 17.27 35.70
N ALA A 19 19.78 18.01 36.07
CA ALA A 19 19.09 17.87 37.35
C ALA A 19 18.37 16.53 37.51
N GLN A 20 17.97 15.90 36.40
CA GLN A 20 17.17 14.69 36.43
C GLN A 20 18.02 13.44 36.16
N ARG A 21 18.03 12.51 37.14
CA ARG A 21 18.73 11.22 37.00
C ARG A 21 18.15 10.40 35.84
N ALA A 22 16.85 10.45 35.62
CA ALA A 22 16.16 9.74 34.56
C ALA A 22 16.74 10.07 33.18
N ASN A 23 17.02 11.35 32.91
CA ASN A 23 17.61 11.79 31.65
C ASN A 23 18.94 11.13 31.34
N ARG A 24 19.81 10.95 32.36
CA ARG A 24 21.10 10.27 32.18
C ARG A 24 20.94 8.78 31.92
N VAL A 25 19.97 8.12 32.58
CA VAL A 25 19.67 6.70 32.33
C VAL A 25 19.14 6.51 30.94
N ALA A 26 18.17 7.32 30.53
CA ALA A 26 17.61 7.33 29.17
C ALA A 26 18.68 7.61 28.12
N MET A 27 19.50 8.64 28.31
CA MET A 27 20.62 8.97 27.41
C MET A 27 21.55 7.78 27.23
N ASN A 28 22.00 7.13 28.32
CA ASN A 28 22.89 5.97 28.23
C ASN A 28 22.22 4.77 27.53
N ALA A 29 20.94 4.52 27.76
CA ALA A 29 20.19 3.47 27.08
C ALA A 29 20.09 3.75 25.58
N VAL A 30 19.66 4.96 25.22
CA VAL A 30 19.41 5.35 23.83
C VAL A 30 20.70 5.46 23.01
N THR A 31 21.75 6.05 23.55
CA THR A 31 23.02 6.21 22.83
C THR A 31 23.72 4.88 22.54
N ASN A 32 23.48 3.84 23.33
CA ASN A 32 24.06 2.51 23.12
C ASN A 32 23.16 1.57 22.29
N ASN A 33 21.82 1.68 22.41
CA ASN A 33 20.90 0.70 21.82
C ASN A 33 19.99 1.29 20.73
N GLY A 34 19.99 2.61 20.58
CA GLY A 34 19.05 3.33 19.68
C GLY A 34 17.71 3.65 20.36
N LEU A 35 17.03 4.69 19.84
CA LEU A 35 15.84 5.25 20.46
C LEU A 35 14.67 4.25 20.50
N LEU A 36 14.33 3.67 19.36
CA LEU A 36 13.16 2.80 19.25
C LEU A 36 13.31 1.48 20.03
N ALA A 37 14.51 0.91 20.05
CA ALA A 37 14.79 -0.31 20.80
C ALA A 37 14.73 -0.06 22.32
N SER A 38 15.21 1.11 22.78
CA SER A 38 15.15 1.48 24.20
C SER A 38 13.74 1.81 24.70
N ALA A 39 12.81 2.08 23.78
CA ALA A 39 11.43 2.44 24.12
C ALA A 39 10.46 1.25 24.17
N ILE A 40 10.88 0.03 23.81
CA ILE A 40 10.00 -1.15 23.81
C ILE A 40 9.51 -1.42 25.23
N ARG A 41 8.20 -1.52 25.41
CA ARG A 41 7.57 -1.88 26.67
C ARG A 41 7.35 -3.38 26.77
N ARG A 42 7.87 -3.98 27.82
CA ARG A 42 7.77 -5.41 28.06
C ARG A 42 6.32 -5.89 28.22
N GLU A 43 5.49 -5.09 28.89
CA GLU A 43 4.09 -5.41 29.15
C GLU A 43 3.28 -5.57 27.84
N ALA A 44 3.58 -4.78 26.82
CA ALA A 44 2.96 -4.91 25.52
C ALA A 44 3.38 -6.20 24.78
N VAL A 45 4.66 -6.59 24.95
CA VAL A 45 5.17 -7.85 24.36
C VAL A 45 4.58 -9.07 25.06
N GLU A 46 4.33 -9.00 26.38
CA GLU A 46 3.74 -10.10 27.16
C GLU A 46 2.25 -10.36 26.81
N GLN A 47 1.57 -9.41 26.12
CA GLN A 47 0.20 -9.55 25.64
C GLN A 47 0.09 -10.19 24.24
N ASP A 48 1.16 -10.76 23.71
CA ASP A 48 1.23 -11.39 22.38
C ASP A 48 0.42 -12.71 22.34
N VAL A 49 -0.89 -12.59 22.14
CA VAL A 49 -1.83 -13.72 22.08
C VAL A 49 -2.39 -13.86 20.68
N HIS A 50 -1.90 -14.83 19.91
CA HIS A 50 -2.32 -15.11 18.53
C HIS A 50 -3.52 -16.08 18.44
N GLU A 51 -4.54 -15.89 19.29
CA GLU A 51 -5.79 -16.64 19.25
C GLU A 51 -6.93 -15.72 18.80
N TYR A 52 -7.73 -16.16 17.85
CA TYR A 52 -8.76 -15.35 17.20
C TYR A 52 -10.07 -16.12 17.08
N SER A 53 -11.20 -15.47 17.40
CA SER A 53 -12.54 -16.09 17.27
C SER A 53 -12.94 -16.30 15.80
N ILE A 54 -12.38 -15.53 14.88
CA ILE A 54 -12.49 -15.72 13.43
C ILE A 54 -11.07 -15.78 12.89
N SER A 55 -10.71 -16.89 12.23
CA SER A 55 -9.40 -17.09 11.62
C SER A 55 -9.55 -17.80 10.28
N LEU A 56 -8.96 -17.23 9.24
CA LEU A 56 -8.96 -17.80 7.89
C LEU A 56 -7.68 -18.61 7.69
N GLU A 57 -7.79 -19.76 7.03
CA GLU A 57 -6.62 -20.54 6.63
C GLU A 57 -5.99 -19.94 5.39
N GLN A 58 -4.68 -19.70 5.45
CA GLN A 58 -3.88 -19.15 4.36
C GLN A 58 -2.73 -20.08 3.99
N GLY A 59 -2.25 -19.91 2.77
CA GLY A 59 -1.01 -20.50 2.30
C GLY A 59 0.23 -19.90 2.93
N GLU A 60 1.38 -20.16 2.33
CA GLU A 60 2.64 -19.64 2.83
C GLU A 60 2.72 -18.11 2.73
N ILE A 61 3.38 -17.49 3.71
CA ILE A 61 3.62 -16.04 3.72
C ILE A 61 4.57 -15.65 2.57
N CYS A 62 4.16 -14.65 1.80
CA CYS A 62 4.94 -14.09 0.71
C CYS A 62 6.02 -13.13 1.20
N ASN A 63 7.00 -12.82 0.35
CA ASN A 63 8.04 -11.86 0.67
C ASN A 63 8.30 -10.90 -0.50
N GLN A 64 7.91 -9.63 -0.32
CA GLN A 64 8.12 -8.55 -1.30
C GLN A 64 9.58 -8.11 -1.43
N LYS A 65 10.45 -8.58 -0.52
CA LYS A 65 11.87 -8.22 -0.46
C LYS A 65 12.06 -6.69 -0.36
N GLN A 66 12.97 -6.14 -1.18
CA GLN A 66 13.31 -4.72 -1.22
C GLN A 66 12.57 -3.99 -2.37
N SER A 67 11.24 -4.11 -2.38
CA SER A 67 10.38 -3.42 -3.34
C SER A 67 9.16 -2.82 -2.64
N GLY A 68 8.58 -1.75 -3.18
CA GLY A 68 7.38 -1.09 -2.65
C GLY A 68 6.06 -1.71 -3.11
N ARG A 69 6.03 -3.01 -3.43
CA ARG A 69 4.88 -3.73 -4.00
C ARG A 69 3.88 -4.26 -2.96
N CYS A 70 3.91 -3.77 -1.72
CA CYS A 70 3.03 -4.26 -0.64
C CYS A 70 1.55 -4.31 -1.05
N TRP A 71 1.05 -3.28 -1.71
CA TRP A 71 -0.32 -3.17 -2.21
C TRP A 71 -0.70 -4.30 -3.17
N MET A 72 0.23 -4.68 -4.04
CA MET A 72 0.07 -5.75 -5.03
C MET A 72 0.16 -7.13 -4.37
N PHE A 73 1.11 -7.33 -3.44
CA PHE A 73 1.21 -8.56 -2.65
C PHE A 73 -0.06 -8.79 -1.83
N ALA A 74 -0.51 -7.77 -1.08
CA ALA A 74 -1.71 -7.85 -0.27
C ALA A 74 -2.94 -8.19 -1.12
N ALA A 75 -3.13 -7.53 -2.27
CA ALA A 75 -4.30 -7.77 -3.11
C ALA A 75 -4.26 -9.17 -3.79
N LEU A 76 -3.11 -9.58 -4.33
CA LEU A 76 -2.98 -10.92 -4.89
C LEU A 76 -3.12 -12.02 -3.82
N ASN A 77 -2.78 -11.74 -2.55
CA ASN A 77 -3.01 -12.65 -1.45
C ASN A 77 -4.50 -12.80 -1.11
N THR A 78 -5.32 -11.76 -1.25
CA THR A 78 -6.78 -11.92 -1.14
C THR A 78 -7.36 -12.78 -2.27
N LEU A 79 -6.86 -12.60 -3.49
CA LEU A 79 -7.33 -13.37 -4.66
C LEU A 79 -6.83 -14.82 -4.63
N ARG A 80 -5.60 -15.11 -4.24
CA ARG A 80 -5.07 -16.48 -4.13
C ARG A 80 -5.88 -17.33 -3.16
N TYR A 81 -6.43 -16.72 -2.11
CA TYR A 81 -7.27 -17.42 -1.15
C TYR A 81 -8.49 -18.07 -1.83
N GLN A 82 -9.12 -17.35 -2.78
CA GLN A 82 -10.25 -17.89 -3.56
C GLN A 82 -9.81 -19.09 -4.41
N VAL A 83 -8.65 -18.99 -5.07
CA VAL A 83 -8.08 -20.08 -5.86
C VAL A 83 -7.81 -21.31 -4.97
N MET A 84 -7.16 -21.10 -3.83
CA MET A 84 -6.83 -22.18 -2.90
C MET A 84 -8.08 -22.90 -2.39
N LYS A 85 -9.11 -22.15 -2.03
CA LYS A 85 -10.39 -22.69 -1.55
C LYS A 85 -11.13 -23.44 -2.65
N LYS A 86 -11.20 -22.88 -3.87
CA LYS A 86 -11.95 -23.43 -5.01
C LYS A 86 -11.34 -24.74 -5.55
N TYR A 87 -10.01 -24.83 -5.55
CA TYR A 87 -9.26 -25.97 -6.11
C TYR A 87 -8.60 -26.85 -5.05
N ASP A 88 -8.96 -26.64 -3.79
CA ASP A 88 -8.46 -27.39 -2.65
C ASP A 88 -6.92 -27.46 -2.60
N LEU A 89 -6.26 -26.31 -2.77
CA LEU A 89 -4.81 -26.19 -2.79
C LEU A 89 -4.28 -25.99 -1.37
N LYS A 90 -3.20 -26.71 -1.03
CA LYS A 90 -2.48 -26.49 0.24
C LYS A 90 -1.71 -25.16 0.24
N THR A 91 -1.12 -24.80 -0.89
CA THR A 91 -0.43 -23.54 -1.10
C THR A 91 -0.54 -23.11 -2.56
N PHE A 92 -0.58 -21.81 -2.78
CA PHE A 92 -0.62 -21.23 -4.11
C PHE A 92 -0.16 -19.77 -4.05
N GLU A 93 0.46 -19.29 -5.12
CA GLU A 93 0.87 -17.88 -5.24
C GLU A 93 0.66 -17.38 -6.68
N LEU A 94 0.04 -16.22 -6.80
CA LEU A 94 -0.03 -15.46 -8.06
C LEU A 94 1.26 -14.66 -8.23
N SER A 95 1.68 -14.43 -9.48
CA SER A 95 2.90 -13.70 -9.78
C SER A 95 2.70 -12.20 -9.61
N GLN A 96 3.33 -11.64 -8.59
CA GLN A 96 3.41 -10.20 -8.40
C GLN A 96 4.36 -9.56 -9.44
N ALA A 97 5.41 -10.27 -9.84
CA ALA A 97 6.37 -9.82 -10.85
C ALA A 97 5.69 -9.57 -12.23
N TYR A 98 4.68 -10.39 -12.58
CA TYR A 98 3.92 -10.23 -13.81
C TYR A 98 3.15 -8.90 -13.85
N LEU A 99 2.36 -8.62 -12.80
CA LEU A 99 1.63 -7.35 -12.73
C LEU A 99 2.55 -6.16 -12.53
N PHE A 100 3.68 -6.35 -11.85
CA PHE A 100 4.70 -5.31 -11.69
C PHE A 100 5.30 -4.86 -13.02
N PHE A 101 5.53 -5.78 -13.96
CA PHE A 101 5.96 -5.43 -15.33
C PHE A 101 4.96 -4.45 -15.98
N TRP A 102 3.70 -4.81 -15.96
CA TRP A 102 2.65 -4.01 -16.58
C TRP A 102 2.40 -2.70 -15.84
N ASP A 103 2.46 -2.71 -14.51
CA ASP A 103 2.36 -1.49 -13.71
C ASP A 103 3.43 -0.47 -14.08
N LYS A 104 4.68 -0.90 -14.23
CA LYS A 104 5.77 -0.02 -14.65
C LYS A 104 5.57 0.57 -16.04
N LEU A 105 5.11 -0.22 -16.99
CA LEU A 105 4.83 0.25 -18.35
C LEU A 105 3.65 1.23 -18.35
N GLU A 106 2.57 0.89 -17.68
CA GLU A 106 1.36 1.72 -17.61
C GLU A 106 1.60 3.02 -16.85
N LYS A 107 2.30 2.99 -15.74
CA LYS A 107 2.71 4.21 -15.02
C LYS A 107 3.60 5.10 -15.88
N SER A 108 4.48 4.53 -16.69
CA SER A 108 5.29 5.31 -17.63
C SER A 108 4.41 6.02 -18.68
N ASN A 109 3.42 5.32 -19.21
CA ASN A 109 2.43 5.93 -20.10
C ASN A 109 1.58 6.99 -19.39
N TYR A 110 1.10 6.68 -18.18
CA TYR A 110 0.29 7.59 -17.36
C TYR A 110 1.05 8.89 -17.05
N PHE A 111 2.31 8.77 -16.65
CA PHE A 111 3.18 9.92 -16.42
C PHE A 111 3.36 10.77 -17.68
N LEU A 112 3.68 10.16 -18.82
CA LEU A 112 3.90 10.91 -20.07
C LEU A 112 2.61 11.58 -20.56
N GLU A 113 1.42 10.95 -20.42
CA GLU A 113 0.14 11.62 -20.69
C GLU A 113 -0.10 12.76 -19.69
N SER A 114 0.23 12.60 -18.40
CA SER A 114 0.13 13.69 -17.42
C SER A 114 1.06 14.88 -17.75
N ILE A 115 2.21 14.62 -18.36
CA ILE A 115 3.08 15.67 -18.89
C ILE A 115 2.43 16.36 -20.10
N LEU A 116 1.76 15.62 -20.98
CA LEU A 116 1.01 16.18 -22.10
C LEU A 116 -0.20 17.02 -21.63
N ASP A 117 -0.88 16.59 -20.59
CA ASP A 117 -2.00 17.32 -19.97
C ASP A 117 -1.55 18.64 -19.30
N THR A 118 -0.25 18.80 -18.99
CA THR A 118 0.33 19.95 -18.27
C THR A 118 1.36 20.74 -19.08
N LEU A 119 1.30 20.70 -20.42
CA LEU A 119 2.29 21.36 -21.30
C LEU A 119 2.34 22.88 -21.11
N ASP A 120 1.18 23.50 -20.83
CA ASP A 120 1.05 24.94 -20.62
C ASP A 120 1.46 25.39 -19.20
N GLU A 121 1.58 24.47 -18.27
CA GLU A 121 2.04 24.74 -16.91
C GLU A 121 3.56 24.96 -16.87
N PRO A 122 4.08 25.86 -16.01
CA PRO A 122 5.51 26.05 -15.87
C PRO A 122 6.21 24.77 -15.33
N ALA A 123 7.36 24.42 -15.90
CA ALA A 123 8.10 23.22 -15.50
C ALA A 123 8.52 23.20 -14.02
N ASN A 124 8.70 24.38 -13.42
CA ASN A 124 8.98 24.56 -11.99
C ASN A 124 7.73 24.90 -11.15
N GLY A 125 6.53 24.81 -11.75
CA GLY A 125 5.26 24.93 -11.02
C GLY A 125 5.04 23.75 -10.09
N ARG A 126 4.18 23.91 -9.07
CA ARG A 126 3.93 22.91 -8.04
C ARG A 126 3.47 21.57 -8.64
N LEU A 127 2.52 21.60 -9.58
CA LEU A 127 1.97 20.40 -10.20
C LEU A 127 3.02 19.63 -11.00
N VAL A 128 3.72 20.32 -11.93
CA VAL A 128 4.73 19.66 -12.76
C VAL A 128 5.90 19.17 -11.91
N SER A 129 6.33 19.94 -10.91
CA SER A 129 7.37 19.52 -9.96
C SER A 129 6.95 18.26 -9.20
N TYR A 130 5.69 18.17 -8.79
CA TYR A 130 5.14 16.96 -8.13
C TYR A 130 5.17 15.75 -9.06
N LEU A 131 4.69 15.87 -10.30
CA LEU A 131 4.74 14.79 -11.29
C LEU A 131 6.19 14.33 -11.57
N LEU A 132 7.11 15.28 -11.71
CA LEU A 132 8.52 14.99 -11.95
C LEU A 132 9.25 14.39 -10.73
N MET A 133 8.70 14.51 -9.52
CA MET A 133 9.32 13.96 -8.32
C MET A 133 9.37 12.43 -8.36
N ALA A 134 8.30 11.80 -8.81
CA ALA A 134 8.17 10.34 -8.88
C ALA A 134 7.45 9.90 -10.16
N PRO A 135 8.08 9.99 -11.35
CA PRO A 135 7.49 9.59 -12.64
C PRO A 135 6.99 8.16 -12.65
N VAL A 136 7.73 7.28 -12.00
CA VAL A 136 7.40 5.87 -11.79
C VAL A 136 7.86 5.47 -10.38
N ASN A 137 7.04 4.71 -9.67
CA ASN A 137 7.32 4.21 -8.33
C ASN A 137 6.67 2.83 -8.15
N ASP A 138 6.96 2.16 -7.04
CA ASP A 138 6.44 0.81 -6.75
C ASP A 138 5.03 0.80 -6.14
N GLY A 139 4.65 1.89 -5.47
CA GLY A 139 3.40 1.98 -4.73
C GLY A 139 2.15 1.97 -5.61
N GLY A 140 1.00 1.75 -5.04
CA GLY A 140 -0.27 1.75 -5.75
C GLY A 140 -1.47 1.55 -4.85
N GLN A 141 -2.65 1.57 -5.43
CA GLN A 141 -3.94 1.43 -4.78
C GLN A 141 -4.71 0.22 -5.32
N TRP A 142 -5.78 -0.19 -4.63
CA TRP A 142 -6.61 -1.32 -5.03
C TRP A 142 -7.15 -1.17 -6.46
N ASP A 143 -7.73 0.00 -6.81
CA ASP A 143 -8.29 0.23 -8.15
C ASP A 143 -7.20 0.17 -9.25
N MET A 144 -5.97 0.57 -8.92
CA MET A 144 -4.84 0.45 -9.84
C MET A 144 -4.50 -1.02 -10.13
N LEU A 145 -4.63 -1.91 -9.13
CA LEU A 145 -4.47 -3.35 -9.35
C LEU A 145 -5.62 -3.90 -10.19
N CYS A 146 -6.86 -3.51 -9.92
CA CYS A 146 -8.04 -3.93 -10.69
C CYS A 146 -7.85 -3.59 -12.18
N ASN A 147 -7.44 -2.37 -12.50
CA ASN A 147 -7.14 -1.94 -13.87
C ASN A 147 -6.10 -2.83 -14.55
N LEU A 148 -5.03 -3.21 -13.84
CA LEU A 148 -4.00 -4.11 -14.38
C LEU A 148 -4.55 -5.51 -14.65
N ILE A 149 -5.32 -6.06 -13.73
CA ILE A 149 -5.90 -7.40 -13.88
C ILE A 149 -6.93 -7.42 -15.02
N GLU A 150 -7.79 -6.41 -15.10
CA GLU A 150 -8.77 -6.29 -16.17
C GLU A 150 -8.12 -6.17 -17.55
N LYS A 151 -7.00 -5.46 -17.65
CA LYS A 151 -6.30 -5.27 -18.92
C LYS A 151 -5.40 -6.45 -19.30
N TYR A 152 -4.67 -7.03 -18.33
CA TYR A 152 -3.61 -7.99 -18.57
C TYR A 152 -3.83 -9.38 -17.98
N GLY A 153 -4.83 -9.58 -17.13
CA GLY A 153 -5.04 -10.83 -16.40
C GLY A 153 -3.99 -11.07 -15.32
N VAL A 154 -3.88 -12.32 -14.86
CA VAL A 154 -2.89 -12.78 -13.88
C VAL A 154 -2.28 -14.11 -14.31
N VAL A 155 -1.14 -14.45 -13.74
CA VAL A 155 -0.49 -15.75 -13.96
C VAL A 155 -0.04 -16.34 -12.60
N PRO A 156 0.09 -17.67 -12.48
CA PRO A 156 0.71 -18.29 -11.32
C PRO A 156 2.20 -17.91 -11.26
N LYS A 157 2.76 -17.87 -10.06
CA LYS A 157 4.17 -17.50 -9.84
C LYS A 157 5.15 -18.37 -10.63
N THR A 158 4.80 -19.62 -10.87
CA THR A 158 5.60 -20.56 -11.67
C THR A 158 5.72 -20.16 -13.15
N ALA A 159 4.73 -19.43 -13.69
CA ALA A 159 4.76 -18.96 -15.08
C ALA A 159 5.55 -17.66 -15.28
N TYR A 160 5.70 -16.85 -14.24
CA TYR A 160 6.52 -15.64 -14.25
C TYR A 160 7.13 -15.38 -12.86
N PRO A 161 8.30 -15.97 -12.59
CA PRO A 161 8.96 -15.88 -11.29
C PRO A 161 9.60 -14.50 -11.04
N GLU A 162 10.01 -14.26 -9.81
CA GLU A 162 10.77 -13.06 -9.44
C GLU A 162 12.11 -12.98 -10.15
N SER A 163 12.48 -11.79 -10.59
CA SER A 163 13.82 -11.44 -11.06
C SER A 163 14.63 -10.73 -9.96
N LYS A 164 15.90 -10.45 -10.23
CA LYS A 164 16.72 -9.64 -9.35
C LYS A 164 16.13 -8.23 -9.20
N ALA A 165 15.67 -7.63 -10.31
CA ALA A 165 15.10 -6.29 -10.33
C ALA A 165 13.70 -6.23 -9.68
N SER A 166 12.85 -7.27 -9.80
CA SER A 166 11.58 -7.27 -9.07
C SER A 166 11.76 -7.45 -7.57
N SER A 167 12.80 -8.19 -7.13
CA SER A 167 13.12 -8.38 -5.71
C SER A 167 13.87 -7.21 -5.07
N GLY A 168 14.43 -6.29 -5.88
CA GLY A 168 15.13 -5.08 -5.45
C GLY A 168 15.03 -4.01 -6.53
N SER A 169 13.91 -3.30 -6.58
CA SER A 169 13.47 -2.46 -7.70
C SER A 169 14.25 -1.15 -7.86
N ARG A 170 14.96 -0.71 -6.83
CA ARG A 170 15.55 0.64 -6.77
C ARG A 170 16.38 1.04 -7.99
N GLU A 171 17.28 0.15 -8.47
CA GLU A 171 18.16 0.48 -9.61
C GLU A 171 17.36 0.64 -10.91
N MET A 172 16.40 -0.24 -11.13
CA MET A 172 15.49 -0.15 -12.28
C MET A 172 14.64 1.11 -12.21
N ASP A 173 14.06 1.42 -11.06
CA ASP A 173 13.22 2.60 -10.86
C ASP A 173 14.00 3.91 -11.05
N MET A 174 15.25 3.98 -10.59
CA MET A 174 16.13 5.13 -10.82
C MET A 174 16.39 5.33 -12.33
N THR A 175 16.67 4.27 -13.04
CA THR A 175 16.95 4.31 -14.50
C THR A 175 15.68 4.71 -15.28
N LEU A 176 14.52 4.14 -14.93
CA LEU A 176 13.23 4.52 -15.51
C LEU A 176 12.89 5.97 -15.23
N THR A 177 13.11 6.43 -14.01
CA THR A 177 12.85 7.82 -13.59
C THR A 177 13.70 8.81 -14.39
N GLU A 178 15.00 8.52 -14.56
CA GLU A 178 15.90 9.35 -15.36
C GLU A 178 15.42 9.43 -16.80
N LYS A 179 15.10 8.28 -17.42
CA LYS A 179 14.60 8.22 -18.79
C LYS A 179 13.28 8.97 -18.96
N LEU A 180 12.33 8.77 -18.09
CA LEU A 180 11.03 9.44 -18.15
C LEU A 180 11.12 10.96 -17.97
N ARG A 181 12.04 11.44 -17.14
CA ARG A 181 12.32 12.88 -17.00
C ARG A 181 12.93 13.46 -18.29
N GLU A 182 13.84 12.72 -18.94
CA GLU A 182 14.38 13.10 -20.25
C GLU A 182 13.25 13.16 -21.29
N ASP A 183 12.40 12.14 -21.36
CA ASP A 183 11.27 12.05 -22.27
C ASP A 183 10.28 13.22 -22.06
N ALA A 184 9.94 13.53 -20.81
CA ALA A 184 9.14 14.71 -20.47
C ALA A 184 9.76 16.02 -20.96
N CYS A 185 11.08 16.17 -20.79
CA CYS A 185 11.82 17.33 -21.28
C CYS A 185 11.74 17.45 -22.81
N ILE A 186 11.90 16.33 -23.51
CA ILE A 186 11.82 16.29 -24.99
C ILE A 186 10.41 16.66 -25.47
N LEU A 187 9.36 16.07 -24.88
CA LEU A 187 7.96 16.36 -25.25
C LEU A 187 7.63 17.85 -25.05
N ARG A 188 8.05 18.43 -23.93
CA ARG A 188 7.83 19.85 -23.65
C ARG A 188 8.62 20.78 -24.58
N LYS A 189 9.82 20.39 -25.04
CA LYS A 189 10.59 21.12 -26.07
C LYS A 189 9.88 21.08 -27.41
N LEU A 190 9.45 19.91 -27.85
CA LEU A 190 8.70 19.74 -29.11
C LEU A 190 7.39 20.57 -29.10
N HIS A 191 6.67 20.60 -27.98
CA HIS A 191 5.50 21.47 -27.84
C HIS A 191 5.84 22.96 -28.05
N LYS A 192 6.92 23.46 -27.42
CA LYS A 192 7.40 24.82 -27.61
C LYS A 192 7.83 25.14 -29.04
N GLU A 193 8.23 24.12 -29.81
CA GLU A 193 8.54 24.22 -31.24
C GLU A 193 7.27 24.19 -32.11
N GLY A 194 6.07 24.11 -31.50
CA GLY A 194 4.77 24.15 -32.19
C GLY A 194 4.26 22.81 -32.65
N LYS A 195 4.82 21.68 -32.17
CA LYS A 195 4.33 20.34 -32.49
C LYS A 195 2.98 20.09 -31.84
N GLY A 196 2.02 19.52 -32.60
CA GLY A 196 0.68 19.17 -32.13
C GLY A 196 0.65 17.89 -31.31
N LEU A 197 -0.44 17.65 -30.55
CA LEU A 197 -0.59 16.50 -29.66
C LEU A 197 -0.42 15.15 -30.37
N ASP A 198 -0.89 14.98 -31.59
CA ASP A 198 -0.73 13.72 -32.34
C ASP A 198 0.73 13.39 -32.64
N GLU A 199 1.52 14.43 -32.98
CA GLU A 199 2.96 14.28 -33.20
C GLU A 199 3.69 13.96 -31.87
N LEU A 200 3.32 14.64 -30.79
CA LEU A 200 3.85 14.37 -29.46
C LEU A 200 3.53 12.94 -29.00
N ARG A 201 2.32 12.44 -29.23
CA ARG A 201 1.95 11.04 -28.93
C ARG A 201 2.69 10.02 -29.82
N THR A 202 3.04 10.38 -31.05
CA THR A 202 3.93 9.56 -31.89
C THR A 202 5.32 9.44 -31.26
N HIS A 203 5.87 10.55 -30.75
CA HIS A 203 7.14 10.52 -30.00
C HIS A 203 7.02 9.69 -28.71
N LYS A 204 5.95 9.88 -27.93
CA LYS A 204 5.65 9.12 -26.72
C LYS A 204 5.62 7.60 -27.01
N THR A 205 4.98 7.18 -28.09
CA THR A 205 4.90 5.75 -28.47
C THR A 205 6.28 5.14 -28.68
N ARG A 206 7.22 5.87 -29.29
CA ARG A 206 8.61 5.39 -29.44
C ARG A 206 9.32 5.30 -28.08
N MET A 207 9.13 6.32 -27.23
CA MET A 207 9.68 6.34 -25.86
C MET A 207 9.18 5.15 -25.05
N LEU A 208 7.89 4.84 -25.11
CA LEU A 208 7.32 3.64 -24.45
C LEU A 208 7.90 2.33 -25.00
N GLY A 209 8.26 2.26 -26.27
CA GLY A 209 8.99 1.10 -26.85
C GLY A 209 10.38 0.92 -26.23
N GLU A 210 11.07 2.00 -25.88
CA GLU A 210 12.35 1.96 -25.17
C GLU A 210 12.16 1.49 -23.72
N ILE A 211 11.13 2.00 -23.03
CA ILE A 211 10.74 1.58 -21.68
C ILE A 211 10.37 0.08 -21.67
N TYR A 212 9.55 -0.38 -22.60
CA TYR A 212 9.19 -1.80 -22.73
C TYR A 212 10.43 -2.71 -22.86
N ARG A 213 11.37 -2.33 -23.69
CA ARG A 213 12.64 -3.06 -23.86
C ARG A 213 13.45 -3.09 -22.56
N LEU A 214 13.55 -1.95 -21.86
CA LEU A 214 14.21 -1.88 -20.55
C LEU A 214 13.56 -2.83 -19.54
N LEU A 215 12.23 -2.84 -19.48
CA LEU A 215 11.48 -3.73 -18.60
C LEU A 215 11.70 -5.20 -18.93
N CYS A 216 11.71 -5.58 -20.22
CA CYS A 216 12.03 -6.96 -20.63
C CYS A 216 13.45 -7.37 -20.22
N ILE A 217 14.42 -6.45 -20.29
CA ILE A 217 15.81 -6.72 -19.88
C ILE A 217 15.90 -6.93 -18.34
N CYS A 218 15.14 -6.15 -17.55
CA CYS A 218 15.20 -6.21 -16.09
C CYS A 218 14.32 -7.31 -15.48
N LEU A 219 13.14 -7.55 -16.05
CA LEU A 219 12.10 -8.38 -15.44
C LEU A 219 11.84 -9.69 -16.22
N GLY A 220 12.32 -9.80 -17.46
CA GLY A 220 11.96 -10.87 -18.41
C GLY A 220 10.77 -10.50 -19.29
N GLU A 221 10.53 -11.28 -20.34
CA GLU A 221 9.40 -11.10 -21.24
C GLU A 221 8.13 -11.74 -20.65
N PRO A 222 7.01 -11.00 -20.51
CA PRO A 222 5.77 -11.55 -19.98
C PRO A 222 5.22 -12.68 -20.88
N PRO A 223 4.75 -13.80 -20.29
CA PRO A 223 4.22 -14.92 -21.08
C PRO A 223 2.90 -14.54 -21.75
N LYS A 224 2.74 -14.93 -23.02
CA LYS A 224 1.47 -14.83 -23.75
C LYS A 224 0.54 -15.99 -23.43
N THR A 225 1.13 -17.17 -23.32
CA THR A 225 0.47 -18.42 -22.93
C THR A 225 1.38 -19.22 -22.02
N PHE A 226 0.80 -20.06 -21.19
CA PHE A 226 1.54 -20.93 -20.29
C PHE A 226 0.75 -22.21 -19.97
N THR A 227 1.43 -23.17 -19.36
CA THR A 227 0.84 -24.37 -18.77
C THR A 227 0.75 -24.20 -17.27
N PHE A 228 -0.39 -24.54 -16.68
CA PHE A 228 -0.59 -24.57 -15.23
C PHE A 228 -0.68 -26.01 -14.73
N GLU A 229 0.25 -26.36 -13.85
CA GLU A 229 0.33 -27.65 -13.20
C GLU A 229 0.25 -27.47 -11.68
N TYR A 230 -0.57 -28.27 -11.01
CA TYR A 230 -0.70 -28.23 -9.56
C TYR A 230 -1.12 -29.58 -8.99
N ARG A 231 -0.98 -29.73 -7.67
CA ARG A 231 -1.57 -30.82 -6.90
C ARG A 231 -2.53 -30.26 -5.88
N ASP A 232 -3.69 -30.91 -5.77
CA ASP A 232 -4.66 -30.62 -4.70
C ASP A 232 -4.20 -31.20 -3.35
N LYS A 233 -4.98 -31.00 -2.27
CA LYS A 233 -4.66 -31.51 -0.92
C LYS A 233 -4.61 -33.04 -0.86
N ASP A 234 -5.35 -33.70 -1.74
CA ASP A 234 -5.36 -35.17 -1.88
C ASP A 234 -4.22 -35.69 -2.75
N ASN A 235 -3.30 -34.80 -3.17
CA ASN A 235 -2.14 -35.10 -4.00
C ASN A 235 -2.47 -35.52 -5.44
N ASN A 236 -3.69 -35.29 -5.95
CA ASN A 236 -4.03 -35.51 -7.34
C ASN A 236 -3.35 -34.47 -8.22
N PHE A 237 -2.78 -34.91 -9.34
CA PHE A 237 -2.11 -34.05 -10.31
C PHE A 237 -3.11 -33.49 -11.32
N HIS A 238 -3.02 -32.19 -11.54
CA HIS A 238 -3.81 -31.45 -12.53
C HIS A 238 -2.88 -30.70 -13.47
N ARG A 239 -3.27 -30.64 -14.76
CA ARG A 239 -2.52 -29.93 -15.82
C ARG A 239 -3.48 -29.29 -16.80
N GLU A 240 -3.22 -28.06 -17.16
CA GLU A 240 -3.92 -27.35 -18.22
C GLU A 240 -2.92 -26.53 -19.04
N GLU A 241 -2.98 -26.71 -20.36
CA GLU A 241 -2.08 -26.09 -21.32
C GLU A 241 -2.78 -24.98 -22.08
N GLY A 242 -1.97 -24.06 -22.65
CA GLY A 242 -2.45 -22.99 -23.54
C GLY A 242 -3.26 -21.89 -22.84
N LEU A 243 -3.15 -21.77 -21.53
CA LEU A 243 -3.79 -20.69 -20.78
C LEU A 243 -3.18 -19.34 -21.13
N THR A 244 -4.01 -18.36 -21.38
CA THR A 244 -3.61 -16.96 -21.40
C THR A 244 -3.78 -16.35 -20.00
N PRO A 245 -3.11 -15.23 -19.65
CA PRO A 245 -3.30 -14.59 -18.36
C PRO A 245 -4.76 -14.22 -18.05
N LYS A 246 -5.53 -13.82 -19.07
CA LYS A 246 -6.96 -13.50 -18.91
C LYS A 246 -7.81 -14.76 -18.69
N SER A 247 -7.64 -15.79 -19.51
CA SER A 247 -8.38 -17.05 -19.32
C SER A 247 -8.05 -17.72 -17.99
N PHE A 248 -6.82 -17.55 -17.50
CA PHE A 248 -6.44 -18.03 -16.18
C PHE A 248 -7.17 -17.25 -15.09
N PHE A 249 -7.23 -15.91 -15.16
CA PHE A 249 -7.99 -15.10 -14.21
C PHE A 249 -9.46 -15.49 -14.19
N GLU A 250 -10.11 -15.55 -15.34
CA GLU A 250 -11.52 -15.89 -15.47
C GLU A 250 -11.86 -17.29 -14.90
N LYS A 251 -11.04 -18.27 -15.21
CA LYS A 251 -11.28 -19.66 -14.81
C LYS A 251 -10.90 -19.93 -13.36
N TYR A 252 -9.70 -19.55 -12.96
CA TYR A 252 -9.11 -19.95 -11.68
C TYR A 252 -9.43 -18.98 -10.56
N VAL A 253 -9.40 -17.69 -10.80
CA VAL A 253 -9.76 -16.67 -9.81
C VAL A 253 -11.25 -16.42 -9.84
N GLY A 254 -11.80 -15.96 -10.95
CA GLY A 254 -13.24 -15.85 -11.19
C GLY A 254 -13.95 -14.87 -10.25
N VAL A 255 -13.29 -13.80 -9.83
CA VAL A 255 -13.82 -12.76 -8.95
C VAL A 255 -14.20 -11.54 -9.78
N ASP A 256 -15.38 -10.98 -9.54
CA ASP A 256 -15.74 -9.68 -10.09
C ASP A 256 -15.10 -8.58 -9.24
N LEU A 257 -14.06 -7.94 -9.79
CA LEU A 257 -13.31 -6.90 -9.08
C LEU A 257 -14.15 -5.63 -8.87
N SER A 258 -15.17 -5.39 -9.71
CA SER A 258 -16.07 -4.24 -9.59
C SER A 258 -17.00 -4.30 -8.37
N ASP A 259 -17.11 -5.48 -7.75
CA ASP A 259 -17.86 -5.66 -6.50
C ASP A 259 -17.12 -5.10 -5.27
N TYR A 260 -15.84 -4.81 -5.38
CA TYR A 260 -15.03 -4.34 -4.26
C TYR A 260 -14.87 -2.82 -4.26
N VAL A 261 -14.95 -2.25 -3.08
CA VAL A 261 -14.88 -0.80 -2.87
C VAL A 261 -13.88 -0.45 -1.77
N SER A 262 -13.21 0.68 -1.95
CA SER A 262 -12.27 1.23 -0.99
C SER A 262 -13.00 2.16 0.00
N LEU A 263 -13.01 1.78 1.26
CA LEU A 263 -13.47 2.62 2.38
C LEU A 263 -12.25 3.24 3.04
N ILE A 264 -12.27 4.56 3.29
CA ILE A 264 -11.21 5.25 4.00
C ILE A 264 -11.73 5.86 5.31
N ASN A 265 -10.81 6.09 6.24
CA ASN A 265 -11.06 6.91 7.42
C ASN A 265 -10.04 8.05 7.46
N ALA A 266 -10.45 9.20 6.97
CA ALA A 266 -9.74 10.47 7.00
C ALA A 266 -10.61 11.50 7.76
N PRO A 267 -10.42 11.65 9.09
CA PRO A 267 -11.30 12.49 9.94
C PRO A 267 -10.92 13.97 9.87
N THR A 268 -10.46 14.46 8.72
CA THR A 268 -10.06 15.85 8.50
C THR A 268 -11.24 16.71 8.07
N GLU A 269 -11.20 18.00 8.37
CA GLU A 269 -12.32 18.92 8.13
C GLU A 269 -12.66 19.03 6.63
N ASP A 270 -11.65 18.95 5.77
CA ASP A 270 -11.79 19.03 4.30
C ASP A 270 -12.37 17.76 3.66
N LYS A 271 -12.50 16.67 4.41
CA LYS A 271 -13.02 15.37 3.95
C LYS A 271 -14.21 14.87 4.76
N PRO A 272 -15.39 15.52 4.69
CA PRO A 272 -16.59 15.05 5.38
C PRO A 272 -16.90 13.57 5.13
N TYR A 273 -17.39 12.86 6.17
CA TYR A 273 -17.86 11.49 6.03
C TYR A 273 -19.08 11.36 5.11
N GLY A 274 -19.29 10.18 4.54
CA GLY A 274 -20.39 9.89 3.64
C GLY A 274 -20.22 10.52 2.25
N ARG A 275 -18.98 10.85 1.86
CA ARG A 275 -18.64 11.41 0.55
C ARG A 275 -17.61 10.55 -0.15
N SER A 276 -17.72 10.52 -1.49
CA SER A 276 -16.75 9.87 -2.37
C SER A 276 -15.63 10.84 -2.75
N TYR A 277 -14.39 10.32 -2.80
CA TYR A 277 -13.19 11.08 -3.13
C TYR A 277 -12.36 10.37 -4.18
N THR A 278 -11.60 11.15 -4.94
CA THR A 278 -10.50 10.69 -5.81
C THR A 278 -9.31 11.65 -5.65
N VAL A 279 -8.12 11.20 -6.01
CA VAL A 279 -6.91 12.05 -5.99
C VAL A 279 -6.48 12.30 -7.43
N GLN A 280 -6.29 13.55 -7.78
CA GLN A 280 -5.87 13.93 -9.14
C GLN A 280 -4.48 13.35 -9.44
N TYR A 281 -4.27 12.90 -10.68
CA TYR A 281 -3.02 12.28 -11.14
C TYR A 281 -2.58 11.04 -10.34
N LEU A 282 -3.50 10.39 -9.63
CA LEU A 282 -3.28 9.12 -8.95
C LEU A 282 -3.84 7.99 -9.82
N GLY A 283 -2.96 7.21 -10.46
CA GLY A 283 -3.38 6.11 -11.33
C GLY A 283 -2.19 5.42 -12.00
N ASN A 284 -2.49 4.41 -12.80
CA ASN A 284 -1.52 3.72 -13.64
C ASN A 284 -2.03 3.52 -15.08
N VAL A 285 -3.21 2.96 -15.27
CA VAL A 285 -3.81 2.74 -16.60
C VAL A 285 -4.65 3.96 -16.97
N LYS A 286 -4.27 4.67 -18.04
CA LYS A 286 -4.89 5.98 -18.40
C LYS A 286 -6.38 5.84 -18.75
N GLU A 287 -6.77 4.75 -19.42
CA GLU A 287 -8.14 4.42 -19.77
C GLU A 287 -8.90 3.63 -18.69
N GLY A 288 -8.22 3.28 -17.58
CA GLY A 288 -8.82 2.53 -16.48
C GLY A 288 -9.66 3.39 -15.55
N SER A 289 -10.26 2.75 -14.56
CA SER A 289 -11.03 3.41 -13.52
C SER A 289 -10.14 4.28 -12.64
N ALA A 290 -10.60 5.46 -12.28
CA ALA A 290 -9.93 6.32 -11.30
C ALA A 290 -9.95 5.66 -9.92
N VAL A 291 -8.91 5.91 -9.13
CA VAL A 291 -8.89 5.52 -7.71
C VAL A 291 -10.04 6.25 -7.00
N ARG A 292 -10.88 5.50 -6.31
CA ARG A 292 -12.07 6.03 -5.64
C ARG A 292 -12.16 5.55 -4.20
N TYR A 293 -12.52 6.44 -3.31
CA TYR A 293 -12.69 6.17 -1.88
C TYR A 293 -14.05 6.65 -1.40
N LEU A 294 -14.64 5.93 -0.44
CA LEU A 294 -15.74 6.42 0.39
C LEU A 294 -15.20 6.70 1.80
N ASN A 295 -15.27 7.95 2.26
CA ASN A 295 -14.84 8.31 3.60
C ASN A 295 -15.94 8.04 4.64
N LEU A 296 -15.63 7.21 5.64
CA LEU A 296 -16.56 6.78 6.68
C LEU A 296 -15.93 6.86 8.08
N PRO A 297 -16.75 6.93 9.16
CA PRO A 297 -16.28 6.72 10.51
C PRO A 297 -15.57 5.38 10.66
N ILE A 298 -14.56 5.30 11.53
CA ILE A 298 -13.70 4.11 11.68
C ILE A 298 -14.49 2.83 12.02
N GLU A 299 -15.58 2.96 12.78
CA GLU A 299 -16.44 1.85 13.17
C GLU A 299 -17.13 1.19 11.97
N GLU A 300 -17.46 1.96 10.91
CA GLU A 300 -18.03 1.40 9.70
C GLU A 300 -17.00 0.58 8.91
N LEU A 301 -15.73 0.98 8.92
CA LEU A 301 -14.64 0.19 8.33
C LEU A 301 -14.47 -1.15 9.07
N LYS A 302 -14.45 -1.12 10.42
CA LYS A 302 -14.38 -2.33 11.25
C LYS A 302 -15.55 -3.27 11.00
N LYS A 303 -16.77 -2.74 10.99
CA LYS A 303 -18.00 -3.50 10.75
C LYS A 303 -17.99 -4.23 9.41
N ALA A 304 -17.62 -3.52 8.32
CA ALA A 304 -17.55 -4.09 6.99
C ALA A 304 -16.45 -5.17 6.87
N ALA A 305 -15.27 -4.91 7.43
CA ALA A 305 -14.16 -5.86 7.45
C ALA A 305 -14.52 -7.14 8.24
N ILE A 306 -15.14 -7.01 9.42
CA ILE A 306 -15.60 -8.14 10.23
C ILE A 306 -16.66 -8.95 9.47
N ALA A 307 -17.63 -8.30 8.81
CA ALA A 307 -18.65 -8.98 8.03
C ALA A 307 -18.05 -9.81 6.89
N GLN A 308 -17.05 -9.25 6.17
CA GLN A 308 -16.36 -9.98 5.10
C GLN A 308 -15.58 -11.18 5.63
N MET A 309 -14.87 -11.05 6.77
CA MET A 309 -14.15 -12.17 7.37
C MET A 309 -15.10 -13.26 7.95
N LYS A 310 -16.27 -12.88 8.46
CA LYS A 310 -17.31 -13.86 8.87
C LYS A 310 -17.80 -14.71 7.70
N ASP A 311 -17.83 -14.13 6.48
CA ASP A 311 -18.14 -14.86 5.24
C ASP A 311 -16.93 -15.64 4.68
N GLY A 312 -15.84 -15.72 5.44
CA GLY A 312 -14.65 -16.47 5.07
C GLY A 312 -13.82 -15.82 3.95
N GLN A 313 -13.79 -14.49 3.88
CA GLN A 313 -13.00 -13.74 2.90
C GLN A 313 -12.01 -12.80 3.58
N PRO A 314 -10.73 -12.80 3.17
CA PRO A 314 -9.74 -11.89 3.69
C PRO A 314 -10.01 -10.45 3.24
N VAL A 315 -9.43 -9.48 3.96
CA VAL A 315 -9.65 -8.04 3.70
C VAL A 315 -8.32 -7.36 3.44
N TRP A 316 -8.17 -6.78 2.26
CA TRP A 316 -7.05 -5.87 1.96
C TRP A 316 -7.20 -4.57 2.75
N PHE A 317 -6.11 -4.07 3.32
CA PHE A 317 -6.12 -2.80 4.04
C PHE A 317 -4.84 -2.00 3.87
N GLY A 318 -4.94 -0.67 4.03
CA GLY A 318 -3.83 0.29 4.02
C GLY A 318 -3.69 1.03 5.34
N CYS A 319 -2.47 1.18 5.82
CA CYS A 319 -2.16 1.76 7.13
C CYS A 319 -0.80 2.47 7.16
N ASP A 320 -0.48 3.12 8.29
CA ASP A 320 0.87 3.60 8.60
C ASP A 320 1.60 2.60 9.50
N VAL A 321 2.14 1.56 8.88
CA VAL A 321 2.75 0.42 9.60
C VAL A 321 3.95 0.81 10.47
N GLY A 322 4.61 1.92 10.18
CA GLY A 322 5.79 2.39 10.93
C GLY A 322 5.46 2.99 12.30
N LYS A 323 4.19 3.27 12.59
CA LYS A 323 3.75 3.90 13.82
C LYS A 323 3.37 2.87 14.89
N HIS A 324 3.94 2.99 16.08
CA HIS A 324 3.64 2.11 17.21
C HIS A 324 3.58 0.62 16.81
N SER A 325 4.57 0.20 16.03
CA SER A 325 4.73 -1.18 15.55
C SER A 325 6.14 -1.66 15.84
N GLU A 326 6.27 -2.91 16.22
CA GLU A 326 7.55 -3.58 16.44
C GLU A 326 7.67 -4.74 15.44
N ARG A 327 8.70 -4.67 14.60
CA ARG A 327 8.81 -5.56 13.43
C ARG A 327 9.10 -7.00 13.81
N ASP A 328 10.04 -7.22 14.74
CA ASP A 328 10.54 -8.56 15.03
C ASP A 328 9.50 -9.39 15.80
N SER A 329 8.81 -8.78 16.77
CA SER A 329 7.67 -9.42 17.46
C SER A 329 6.39 -9.44 16.63
N GLY A 330 6.24 -8.56 15.63
CA GLY A 330 5.02 -8.44 14.84
C GLY A 330 3.85 -7.81 15.59
N ILE A 331 4.13 -6.98 16.59
CA ILE A 331 3.10 -6.34 17.42
C ILE A 331 2.85 -4.91 16.92
N MET A 332 1.58 -4.61 16.64
CA MET A 332 1.05 -3.29 16.31
C MET A 332 0.13 -2.84 17.43
N ASP A 333 0.68 -2.10 18.39
CA ASP A 333 -0.02 -1.66 19.61
C ASP A 333 0.45 -0.25 20.01
N LEU A 334 -0.48 0.61 20.46
CA LEU A 334 -0.16 1.99 20.86
C LEU A 334 0.85 2.03 22.02
N ASP A 335 0.86 1.00 22.85
CA ASP A 335 1.72 0.91 24.03
C ASP A 335 3.05 0.19 23.77
N ILE A 336 3.29 -0.36 22.57
CA ILE A 336 4.52 -1.11 22.26
C ILE A 336 5.79 -0.26 22.43
N ARG A 337 5.68 1.07 22.28
CA ARG A 337 6.78 2.01 22.43
C ARG A 337 6.45 3.11 23.44
N GLY A 338 7.09 3.09 24.59
CA GLY A 338 6.98 4.09 25.65
C GLY A 338 7.87 5.31 25.40
N LEU A 339 7.76 5.95 24.24
CA LEU A 339 8.56 7.13 23.89
C LEU A 339 8.29 8.32 24.81
N GLU A 340 7.05 8.50 25.25
CA GLU A 340 6.69 9.59 26.16
C GLU A 340 7.38 9.45 27.52
N ASP A 341 7.41 8.23 28.05
CA ASP A 341 8.10 7.94 29.33
C ASP A 341 9.62 8.05 29.18
N LEU A 342 10.16 7.55 28.05
CA LEU A 342 11.61 7.56 27.79
C LEU A 342 12.15 8.98 27.63
N LEU A 343 11.39 9.87 27.00
CA LEU A 343 11.82 11.22 26.63
C LEU A 343 11.23 12.32 27.51
N ASP A 344 10.41 11.96 28.51
CA ASP A 344 9.66 12.90 29.36
C ASP A 344 8.94 13.99 28.54
N THR A 345 8.18 13.55 27.52
CA THR A 345 7.49 14.45 26.58
C THR A 345 6.08 13.91 26.27
N ARG A 346 5.32 14.66 25.47
CA ARG A 346 3.98 14.27 25.04
C ARG A 346 3.82 14.42 23.55
N PHE A 347 3.08 13.48 22.95
CA PHE A 347 2.67 13.52 21.55
C PHE A 347 1.14 13.54 21.48
N THR A 348 0.55 14.72 21.26
CA THR A 348 -0.89 14.95 21.49
C THR A 348 -1.71 15.12 20.21
N MET A 349 -1.11 14.97 19.02
CA MET A 349 -1.83 15.11 17.76
C MET A 349 -2.93 14.04 17.62
N THR A 350 -4.12 14.48 17.30
CA THR A 350 -5.22 13.63 16.86
C THR A 350 -4.91 12.98 15.51
N LYS A 351 -5.69 11.96 15.11
CA LYS A 351 -5.55 11.32 13.79
C LYS A 351 -5.72 12.33 12.64
N ALA A 352 -6.66 13.27 12.76
CA ALA A 352 -6.85 14.36 11.79
C ALA A 352 -5.61 15.24 11.69
N GLU A 353 -5.12 15.76 12.82
CA GLU A 353 -3.92 16.60 12.85
C GLU A 353 -2.69 15.89 12.30
N ARG A 354 -2.54 14.58 12.58
CA ARG A 354 -1.42 13.81 12.00
C ARG A 354 -1.47 13.73 10.48
N LEU A 355 -2.67 13.65 9.88
CA LEU A 355 -2.84 13.71 8.43
C LEU A 355 -2.54 15.10 7.89
N ASP A 356 -3.11 16.15 8.49
CA ASP A 356 -2.95 17.54 8.05
C ASP A 356 -1.50 18.03 8.13
N TYR A 357 -0.78 17.63 9.16
CA TYR A 357 0.62 18.00 9.37
C TYR A 357 1.62 17.00 8.79
N GLY A 358 1.17 15.96 8.07
CA GLY A 358 2.03 14.96 7.43
C GLY A 358 2.81 14.07 8.40
N GLN A 359 2.35 13.95 9.65
CA GLN A 359 2.97 13.11 10.67
C GLN A 359 2.63 11.63 10.49
N SER A 360 1.47 11.33 9.90
CA SER A 360 1.06 9.97 9.56
C SER A 360 0.45 9.95 8.17
N LEU A 361 0.77 8.91 7.42
CA LEU A 361 0.34 8.69 6.04
C LEU A 361 0.15 7.20 5.82
N MET A 362 -0.64 6.82 4.83
CA MET A 362 -0.73 5.42 4.40
C MET A 362 0.57 5.01 3.70
N THR A 363 1.35 4.13 4.34
CA THR A 363 2.69 3.74 3.90
C THR A 363 2.80 2.27 3.50
N HIS A 364 1.82 1.43 3.90
CA HIS A 364 1.89 -0.01 3.71
C HIS A 364 0.51 -0.63 3.55
N ALA A 365 0.43 -1.70 2.77
CA ALA A 365 -0.79 -2.50 2.62
C ALA A 365 -0.54 -3.95 3.05
N MET A 366 -1.52 -4.51 3.75
CA MET A 366 -1.51 -5.86 4.29
C MET A 366 -2.90 -6.50 4.17
N VAL A 367 -3.09 -7.69 4.76
CA VAL A 367 -4.36 -8.42 4.69
C VAL A 367 -4.82 -8.84 6.07
N PHE A 368 -6.08 -8.55 6.41
CA PHE A 368 -6.71 -9.17 7.58
C PHE A 368 -7.09 -10.62 7.27
N GLN A 369 -6.61 -11.51 8.14
CA GLN A 369 -6.84 -12.96 8.10
C GLN A 369 -7.63 -13.46 9.30
N GLY A 370 -7.94 -12.58 10.24
CA GLY A 370 -8.73 -12.93 11.40
C GLY A 370 -8.97 -11.75 12.33
N VAL A 371 -9.90 -11.93 13.21
CA VAL A 371 -10.25 -10.97 14.28
C VAL A 371 -10.70 -11.73 15.51
N ASN A 372 -10.32 -11.25 16.69
CA ASN A 372 -10.87 -11.72 17.93
C ASN A 372 -11.97 -10.77 18.41
N LEU A 373 -13.16 -11.31 18.61
CA LEU A 373 -14.31 -10.60 19.12
C LEU A 373 -14.53 -10.97 20.61
N ASP A 374 -14.86 -9.99 21.43
CA ASP A 374 -15.29 -10.22 22.80
C ASP A 374 -16.72 -10.82 22.87
N GLU A 375 -17.23 -11.05 24.06
CA GLU A 375 -18.57 -11.57 24.33
C GLU A 375 -19.71 -10.69 23.79
N ASN A 376 -19.45 -9.39 23.59
CA ASN A 376 -20.39 -8.43 23.02
C ASN A 376 -20.21 -8.26 21.50
N GLY A 377 -19.33 -9.05 20.89
CA GLY A 377 -19.03 -9.00 19.46
C GLY A 377 -18.13 -7.81 19.04
N LYS A 378 -17.47 -7.14 19.99
CA LYS A 378 -16.53 -6.05 19.70
C LYS A 378 -15.14 -6.59 19.43
N PRO A 379 -14.42 -6.06 18.43
CA PRO A 379 -13.04 -6.45 18.16
C PRO A 379 -12.11 -5.97 19.29
N ASN A 380 -11.10 -6.78 19.60
CA ASN A 380 -10.02 -6.38 20.51
C ASN A 380 -8.62 -6.59 19.90
N ARG A 381 -8.48 -7.51 18.93
CA ARG A 381 -7.25 -7.70 18.15
C ARG A 381 -7.54 -8.32 16.80
N TRP A 382 -6.64 -8.07 15.84
CA TRP A 382 -6.74 -8.46 14.45
C TRP A 382 -5.51 -9.27 14.05
N ARG A 383 -5.73 -10.35 13.29
CA ARG A 383 -4.65 -11.15 12.68
C ARG A 383 -4.31 -10.56 11.32
N VAL A 384 -3.07 -10.17 11.16
CA VAL A 384 -2.57 -9.51 9.97
C VAL A 384 -1.58 -10.41 9.24
N GLU A 385 -1.81 -10.67 7.95
CA GLU A 385 -0.83 -11.26 7.04
C GLU A 385 0.01 -10.14 6.42
N ASN A 386 1.33 -10.17 6.66
CA ASN A 386 2.28 -9.25 6.08
C ASN A 386 3.02 -9.91 4.92
N SER A 387 3.70 -9.11 4.09
CA SER A 387 4.49 -9.55 2.93
C SER A 387 6.01 -9.41 3.13
N TRP A 388 6.50 -9.63 4.35
CA TRP A 388 7.93 -9.52 4.70
C TRP A 388 8.62 -10.85 4.98
N GLY A 389 7.99 -11.98 4.57
CA GLY A 389 8.48 -13.32 4.83
C GLY A 389 8.06 -13.86 6.20
N LYS A 390 8.52 -15.05 6.54
CA LYS A 390 8.12 -15.78 7.74
C LYS A 390 8.87 -15.37 9.01
N GLU A 391 10.00 -14.67 8.86
CA GLU A 391 10.89 -14.36 9.99
C GLU A 391 10.29 -13.34 10.98
N PRO A 392 9.69 -12.20 10.53
CA PRO A 392 9.09 -11.24 11.46
C PRO A 392 7.76 -11.74 12.01
N GLY A 393 7.45 -11.39 13.26
CA GLY A 393 6.21 -11.78 13.92
C GLY A 393 6.09 -13.28 14.14
N LYS A 394 4.85 -13.77 14.24
CA LYS A 394 4.60 -15.20 14.37
C LYS A 394 4.40 -15.84 13.00
N ASP A 395 5.45 -16.45 12.46
CA ASP A 395 5.44 -17.05 11.10
C ASP A 395 5.03 -16.05 10.00
N GLY A 396 5.41 -14.77 10.15
CA GLY A 396 5.06 -13.69 9.22
C GLY A 396 3.70 -13.04 9.47
N TYR A 397 2.94 -13.49 10.48
CA TYR A 397 1.72 -12.85 10.92
C TYR A 397 1.98 -11.84 12.02
N TYR A 398 1.23 -10.75 11.99
CA TYR A 398 1.27 -9.69 12.98
C TYR A 398 -0.02 -9.66 13.80
N LEU A 399 0.10 -9.24 15.06
CA LEU A 399 -1.01 -8.92 15.92
C LEU A 399 -1.22 -7.41 15.90
N MET A 400 -2.42 -6.96 15.54
CA MET A 400 -2.82 -5.56 15.63
C MET A 400 -3.89 -5.43 16.72
N THR A 401 -3.69 -4.54 17.69
CA THR A 401 -4.74 -4.22 18.66
C THR A 401 -5.82 -3.34 18.04
N ASP A 402 -7.05 -3.40 18.57
CA ASP A 402 -8.15 -2.60 18.06
C ASP A 402 -7.92 -1.10 18.23
N ARG A 403 -7.26 -0.68 19.32
CA ARG A 403 -6.84 0.72 19.53
C ARG A 403 -5.85 1.21 18.46
N TRP A 404 -4.94 0.34 18.02
CA TRP A 404 -4.05 0.67 16.91
C TRP A 404 -4.80 0.82 15.59
N PHE A 405 -5.80 -0.03 15.35
CA PHE A 405 -6.70 0.10 14.20
C PHE A 405 -7.32 1.50 14.14
N ASP A 406 -7.85 2.01 15.26
CA ASP A 406 -8.47 3.33 15.31
C ASP A 406 -7.53 4.45 14.87
N GLU A 407 -6.26 4.38 15.24
CA GLU A 407 -5.32 5.49 15.09
C GLU A 407 -4.54 5.46 13.77
N TYR A 408 -4.21 4.27 13.24
CA TYR A 408 -3.28 4.16 12.11
C TYR A 408 -3.81 3.37 10.91
N MET A 409 -5.04 2.89 10.98
CA MET A 409 -5.75 2.37 9.82
C MET A 409 -6.35 3.52 9.00
N TYR A 410 -6.17 3.45 7.67
CA TYR A 410 -6.68 4.48 6.77
C TYR A 410 -7.60 3.93 5.69
N GLN A 411 -7.46 2.66 5.29
CA GLN A 411 -8.25 2.10 4.20
C GLN A 411 -8.52 0.62 4.40
N VAL A 412 -9.74 0.16 4.09
CA VAL A 412 -10.09 -1.24 3.90
C VAL A 412 -10.78 -1.42 2.55
N VAL A 413 -10.60 -2.57 1.92
CA VAL A 413 -11.29 -2.93 0.68
C VAL A 413 -12.25 -4.07 0.98
N VAL A 414 -13.52 -3.83 0.73
CA VAL A 414 -14.60 -4.77 1.03
C VAL A 414 -15.56 -4.93 -0.14
N ASN A 415 -16.23 -6.09 -0.20
CA ASN A 415 -17.29 -6.31 -1.19
C ASN A 415 -18.53 -5.44 -0.85
N LYS A 416 -19.14 -4.83 -1.86
CA LYS A 416 -20.33 -3.97 -1.79
C LYS A 416 -21.49 -4.59 -0.99
N LYS A 417 -21.62 -5.93 -0.99
CA LYS A 417 -22.69 -6.63 -0.27
C LYS A 417 -22.68 -6.40 1.25
N TYR A 418 -21.56 -5.92 1.82
CA TYR A 418 -21.43 -5.59 3.25
C TYR A 418 -21.76 -4.14 3.58
N LEU A 419 -22.10 -3.35 2.56
CA LEU A 419 -22.44 -1.94 2.70
C LEU A 419 -23.95 -1.73 2.66
N THR A 420 -24.42 -0.64 3.25
CA THR A 420 -25.80 -0.20 3.11
C THR A 420 -26.05 0.40 1.72
N ALA A 421 -27.31 0.42 1.28
CA ALA A 421 -27.67 1.06 0.01
C ALA A 421 -27.28 2.54 -0.03
N GLU A 422 -27.34 3.25 1.10
CA GLU A 422 -26.90 4.64 1.23
C GLU A 422 -25.38 4.79 1.04
N GLN A 423 -24.58 3.88 1.62
CA GLN A 423 -23.13 3.86 1.46
C GLN A 423 -22.73 3.55 0.01
N ILE A 424 -23.42 2.61 -0.65
CA ILE A 424 -23.18 2.30 -2.06
C ILE A 424 -23.51 3.52 -2.93
N ALA A 425 -24.66 4.15 -2.73
CA ALA A 425 -25.04 5.35 -3.47
C ALA A 425 -24.05 6.51 -3.25
N ALA A 426 -23.53 6.68 -2.02
CA ALA A 426 -22.50 7.67 -1.72
C ALA A 426 -21.16 7.35 -2.40
N TYR A 427 -20.78 6.07 -2.49
CA TYR A 427 -19.58 5.64 -3.21
C TYR A 427 -19.70 5.88 -4.72
N GLU A 428 -20.88 5.62 -5.31
CA GLU A 428 -21.14 5.77 -6.75
C GLU A 428 -21.36 7.21 -7.20
N ALA A 429 -21.61 8.13 -6.25
CA ALA A 429 -21.74 9.55 -6.53
C ALA A 429 -20.45 10.14 -7.12
N GLU A 430 -20.57 11.27 -7.86
CA GLU A 430 -19.39 11.96 -8.40
C GLU A 430 -18.37 12.26 -7.30
N PRO A 431 -17.12 11.76 -7.41
CA PRO A 431 -16.13 11.93 -6.36
C PRO A 431 -15.59 13.35 -6.32
N ILE A 432 -15.34 13.84 -5.12
CA ILE A 432 -14.60 15.08 -4.90
C ILE A 432 -13.15 14.85 -5.25
N ALA A 433 -12.60 15.62 -6.18
CA ALA A 433 -11.22 15.52 -6.61
C ALA A 433 -10.30 16.23 -5.61
N LEU A 434 -9.45 15.46 -4.93
CA LEU A 434 -8.41 15.95 -4.04
C LEU A 434 -7.17 16.34 -4.83
N GLU A 435 -6.35 17.19 -4.24
CA GLU A 435 -5.08 17.61 -4.83
C GLU A 435 -4.11 16.42 -4.98
N PRO A 436 -3.20 16.42 -5.97
CA PRO A 436 -2.27 15.32 -6.22
C PRO A 436 -1.40 14.93 -5.01
N TRP A 437 -1.13 15.87 -4.12
CA TRP A 437 -0.33 15.71 -2.89
C TRP A 437 -1.16 15.41 -1.64
N ASP A 438 -2.45 15.12 -1.78
CA ASP A 438 -3.29 14.74 -0.64
C ASP A 438 -2.75 13.46 0.04
N PRO A 439 -2.76 13.40 1.38
CA PRO A 439 -2.27 12.24 2.12
C PRO A 439 -2.95 10.92 1.76
N MET A 440 -4.20 10.93 1.24
CA MET A 440 -4.89 9.71 0.81
C MET A 440 -4.28 9.08 -0.44
N GLY A 441 -3.43 9.79 -1.20
CA GLY A 441 -2.65 9.25 -2.32
C GLY A 441 -1.32 8.62 -1.92
N SER A 442 -0.91 8.70 -0.66
CA SER A 442 0.48 8.44 -0.23
C SER A 442 0.97 7.01 -0.45
N LEU A 443 0.09 5.99 -0.40
CA LEU A 443 0.46 4.59 -0.66
C LEU A 443 0.99 4.37 -2.09
N ALA A 444 0.56 5.17 -3.05
CA ALA A 444 1.01 5.13 -4.42
C ALA A 444 2.22 6.04 -4.69
N VAL A 445 2.69 6.78 -3.69
CA VAL A 445 3.84 7.69 -3.79
C VAL A 445 4.84 7.31 -2.71
N VAL A 446 5.87 6.57 -3.10
CA VAL A 446 6.98 6.23 -2.18
C VAL A 446 7.78 7.52 -1.91
N ARG A 447 7.90 7.89 -0.65
CA ARG A 447 8.75 8.99 -0.17
C ARG A 447 10.12 8.46 0.25
#